data_7318c08f1f4414948c5f80b333587077
#
_entry.id   7318c08f1f4414948c5f80b333587077
#
_cell.length_a   1.000
_cell.length_b   1.000
_cell.length_c   1.000
_cell.angle_alpha   90.00
_cell.angle_beta   90.00
_cell.angle_gamma   90.00
#
_symmetry.space_group_name_H-M   'P 1'
#
loop_
_entity.id
_entity.type
_entity.pdbx_description
1 polymer ?
#
loop_
_entity_poly.entity_id
_entity_poly.type
_entity_poly.pdbx_seq_one_letter_code
_entity_poly.pdbx_strand_id
1 'polypeptide(L)'
;QKYWMLDPADVEIVKEKPIDIGDWVRVAASVSTPFHQWGEVTHSSIGVVHKIDDHNDLWVAFCFLEKLWVCKPSEMERVKAFKIGDRVRVKGSVLKPRWGWNFVTHTSRGVISGIDANGKLRIQFAWQEGRRWIGDPADVELDPDVI
;
A
#
# COMPACT_ATOMS: atom_id res chain seq x y z
N GLN A 1 34.18 -11.56 0.53
CA GLN A 1 33.73 -11.24 0.31
C GLN A 1 33.09 -10.59 0.15
N LYS A 2 32.83 -10.40 0.02
CA LYS A 2 32.27 -9.78 -0.34
C LYS A 2 31.35 -9.55 -0.23
N TYR A 3 30.92 -9.46 0.11
CA TYR A 3 30.16 -9.21 0.14
C TYR A 3 29.70 -8.84 0.70
N TRP A 4 29.72 -8.83 0.78
CA TRP A 4 29.44 -8.57 1.50
C TRP A 4 29.00 -8.01 2.13
N MET A 5 29.02 -7.90 1.85
CA MET A 5 28.53 -6.97 2.63
C MET A 5 27.18 -6.49 2.37
N LEU A 6 26.35 -7.33 1.94
CA LEU A 6 24.97 -7.03 1.79
C LEU A 6 24.30 -6.92 3.15
N ASP A 7 23.45 -5.93 3.29
CA ASP A 7 22.54 -5.83 4.40
C ASP A 7 21.63 -7.06 4.38
N PRO A 8 21.33 -7.69 5.50
CA PRO A 8 20.43 -8.83 5.53
C PRO A 8 19.06 -8.54 4.89
N ALA A 9 18.56 -7.33 5.02
CA ALA A 9 17.30 -6.96 4.39
C ALA A 9 17.39 -6.98 2.87
N ASP A 10 18.52 -6.54 2.31
CA ASP A 10 18.74 -6.57 0.87
C ASP A 10 18.82 -8.00 0.36
N VAL A 11 19.41 -8.88 1.13
CA VAL A 11 19.49 -10.29 0.76
C VAL A 11 18.10 -10.91 0.72
N GLU A 12 17.26 -10.56 1.69
CA GLU A 12 15.89 -11.05 1.71
C GLU A 12 15.10 -10.57 0.51
N ILE A 13 15.23 -9.28 0.18
CA ILE A 13 14.57 -8.72 -0.98
C ILE A 13 14.94 -9.44 -2.25
N VAL A 14 16.21 -9.71 -2.42
CA VAL A 14 16.71 -10.40 -3.63
C VAL A 14 16.13 -11.81 -3.73
N LYS A 15 15.89 -12.44 -2.61
CA LYS A 15 15.39 -13.80 -2.58
C LYS A 15 13.89 -13.91 -2.58
N GLU A 16 13.22 -12.79 -2.73
CA GLU A 16 11.77 -12.80 -2.64
C GLU A 16 11.14 -13.68 -3.69
N LYS A 17 10.03 -14.26 -3.29
CA LYS A 17 9.22 -15.05 -4.18
C LYS A 17 8.58 -14.15 -5.23
N PRO A 18 8.19 -14.72 -6.35
CA PRO A 18 7.39 -13.97 -7.32
C PRO A 18 6.14 -13.39 -6.66
N ILE A 19 5.68 -12.29 -7.20
CA ILE A 19 4.46 -11.65 -6.72
C ILE A 19 3.28 -12.60 -6.96
N ASP A 20 2.42 -12.73 -5.98
CA ASP A 20 1.30 -13.65 -6.02
C ASP A 20 -0.01 -12.94 -5.68
N ILE A 21 -1.12 -13.64 -5.91
CA ILE A 21 -2.45 -13.14 -5.57
C ILE A 21 -2.50 -12.89 -4.07
N GLY A 22 -3.06 -11.73 -3.70
CA GLY A 22 -3.14 -11.30 -2.31
C GLY A 22 -2.00 -10.42 -1.86
N ASP A 23 -0.93 -10.36 -2.62
CA ASP A 23 0.20 -9.49 -2.27
C ASP A 23 -0.17 -8.03 -2.46
N TRP A 24 0.34 -7.19 -1.57
CA TRP A 24 0.22 -5.76 -1.70
C TRP A 24 1.42 -5.25 -2.48
N VAL A 25 1.16 -4.40 -3.46
CA VAL A 25 2.20 -3.99 -4.40
C VAL A 25 2.11 -2.50 -4.71
N ARG A 26 3.23 -1.98 -5.22
CA ARG A 26 3.28 -0.63 -5.78
C ARG A 26 4.20 -0.66 -6.99
N VAL A 27 4.10 0.36 -7.83
CA VAL A 27 5.01 0.48 -8.97
C VAL A 27 6.40 0.80 -8.45
N ALA A 28 7.39 0.06 -8.92
CA ALA A 28 8.78 0.25 -8.49
C ALA A 28 9.27 1.64 -8.88
N ALA A 29 10.08 2.26 -8.01
CA ALA A 29 10.58 3.60 -8.24
C ALA A 29 11.39 3.74 -9.52
N SER A 30 12.00 2.65 -9.98
CA SER A 30 12.81 2.64 -11.21
C SER A 30 11.96 2.70 -12.49
N VAL A 31 10.65 2.50 -12.39
CA VAL A 31 9.76 2.50 -13.55
C VAL A 31 9.32 3.91 -13.84
N SER A 32 9.63 4.41 -15.05
CA SER A 32 9.19 5.75 -15.46
C SER A 32 7.76 5.73 -15.92
N THR A 33 7.40 4.75 -16.75
CA THR A 33 6.03 4.60 -17.25
C THR A 33 5.74 3.11 -17.38
N PRO A 34 4.67 2.63 -16.73
CA PRO A 34 4.30 1.22 -16.85
C PRO A 34 3.92 0.89 -18.30
N PHE A 35 4.17 -0.35 -18.69
CA PHE A 35 3.91 -0.81 -20.04
C PHE A 35 2.45 -0.55 -20.46
N HIS A 36 1.51 -0.79 -19.55
CA HIS A 36 0.08 -0.57 -19.82
C HIS A 36 -0.40 0.83 -19.41
N GLN A 37 0.52 1.75 -19.15
CA GLN A 37 0.28 3.15 -18.77
C GLN A 37 -0.18 3.32 -17.33
N TRP A 38 -0.10 4.57 -16.88
CA TRP A 38 -0.41 4.92 -15.50
C TRP A 38 -1.90 4.94 -15.17
N GLY A 39 -2.71 5.48 -16.07
CA GLY A 39 -4.07 5.80 -15.69
C GLY A 39 -4.04 6.74 -14.49
N GLU A 40 -4.80 6.40 -13.45
CA GLU A 40 -4.84 7.21 -12.22
C GLU A 40 -3.86 6.74 -11.15
N VAL A 41 -3.09 5.69 -11.44
CA VAL A 41 -2.12 5.13 -10.50
C VAL A 41 -0.84 5.97 -10.51
N THR A 42 -0.18 6.09 -9.36
CA THR A 42 1.10 6.77 -9.21
C THR A 42 2.07 5.85 -8.48
N HIS A 43 3.34 6.28 -8.36
CA HIS A 43 4.34 5.51 -7.63
C HIS A 43 3.96 5.27 -6.17
N SER A 44 3.19 6.17 -5.57
CA SER A 44 2.79 6.02 -4.17
C SER A 44 1.57 5.14 -3.98
N SER A 45 0.84 4.86 -5.05
CA SER A 45 -0.38 4.05 -4.96
C SER A 45 -0.06 2.62 -4.53
N ILE A 46 -0.85 2.08 -3.61
CA ILE A 46 -0.70 0.72 -3.11
C ILE A 46 -1.94 -0.08 -3.49
N GLY A 47 -1.74 -1.20 -4.14
CA GLY A 47 -2.84 -2.05 -4.56
C GLY A 47 -2.67 -3.49 -4.11
N VAL A 48 -3.68 -4.29 -4.35
CA VAL A 48 -3.70 -5.71 -3.97
C VAL A 48 -3.88 -6.54 -5.24
N VAL A 49 -3.04 -7.54 -5.43
CA VAL A 49 -3.10 -8.39 -6.61
C VAL A 49 -4.30 -9.31 -6.50
N HIS A 50 -5.23 -9.20 -7.45
CA HIS A 50 -6.43 -10.03 -7.47
C HIS A 50 -6.35 -11.19 -8.45
N LYS A 51 -5.54 -11.04 -9.50
CA LYS A 51 -5.48 -12.06 -10.55
C LYS A 51 -4.13 -12.00 -11.26
N ILE A 52 -3.69 -13.14 -11.75
CA ILE A 52 -2.54 -13.25 -12.64
C ILE A 52 -3.05 -14.00 -13.85
N ASP A 53 -2.94 -13.41 -15.05
CA ASP A 53 -3.52 -13.99 -16.24
C ASP A 53 -2.54 -14.92 -16.98
N ASP A 54 -2.98 -15.44 -18.13
CA ASP A 54 -2.20 -16.38 -18.90
C ASP A 54 -0.92 -15.80 -19.50
N HIS A 55 -0.86 -14.46 -19.57
CA HIS A 55 0.32 -13.75 -20.05
C HIS A 55 1.24 -13.35 -18.88
N ASN A 56 0.90 -13.82 -17.68
CA ASN A 56 1.61 -13.50 -16.46
C ASN A 56 1.51 -12.02 -16.07
N ASP A 57 0.52 -11.32 -16.59
CA ASP A 57 0.24 -9.94 -16.17
C ASP A 57 -0.54 -9.95 -14.86
N LEU A 58 -0.27 -8.96 -14.03
CA LEU A 58 -0.98 -8.79 -12.76
C LEU A 58 -2.20 -7.92 -12.95
N TRP A 59 -3.28 -8.29 -12.30
CA TRP A 59 -4.50 -7.49 -12.24
C TRP A 59 -4.63 -7.03 -10.79
N VAL A 60 -4.43 -5.73 -10.60
CA VAL A 60 -4.27 -5.13 -9.28
C VAL A 60 -5.47 -4.27 -8.96
N ALA A 61 -6.01 -4.44 -7.76
CA ALA A 61 -7.10 -3.61 -7.25
C ALA A 61 -6.52 -2.45 -6.48
N PHE A 62 -6.92 -1.25 -6.84
CA PHE A 62 -6.62 -0.06 -6.05
C PHE A 62 -7.91 0.45 -5.46
N CYS A 63 -7.87 0.88 -4.21
CA CYS A 63 -9.08 1.25 -3.47
C CYS A 63 -9.84 2.43 -4.06
N PHE A 64 -9.23 3.17 -4.97
CA PHE A 64 -9.85 4.31 -5.63
C PHE A 64 -10.25 4.03 -7.08
N LEU A 65 -10.08 2.81 -7.56
CA LEU A 65 -10.47 2.43 -8.93
C LEU A 65 -11.57 1.40 -8.90
N GLU A 66 -12.54 1.55 -9.79
CA GLU A 66 -13.61 0.57 -9.93
C GLU A 66 -13.11 -0.69 -10.63
N LYS A 67 -12.21 -0.53 -11.59
CA LYS A 67 -11.71 -1.64 -12.41
C LYS A 67 -10.31 -2.02 -12.00
N LEU A 68 -9.98 -3.28 -12.18
CA LEU A 68 -8.62 -3.77 -11.94
C LEU A 68 -7.66 -3.12 -12.93
N TRP A 69 -6.45 -2.84 -12.44
CA TRP A 69 -5.39 -2.21 -13.20
C TRP A 69 -4.38 -3.29 -13.59
N VAL A 70 -4.03 -3.33 -14.87
CA VAL A 70 -3.16 -4.38 -15.41
C VAL A 70 -1.73 -3.88 -15.48
N CYS A 71 -0.78 -4.72 -15.08
CA CYS A 71 0.63 -4.36 -15.12
C CYS A 71 1.52 -5.60 -15.25
N LYS A 72 2.80 -5.35 -15.56
CA LYS A 72 3.80 -6.42 -15.63
C LYS A 72 4.38 -6.68 -14.23
N PRO A 73 4.58 -7.94 -13.85
CA PRO A 73 5.17 -8.24 -12.54
C PRO A 73 6.54 -7.56 -12.33
N SER A 74 7.32 -7.46 -13.40
CA SER A 74 8.65 -6.86 -13.33
C SER A 74 8.64 -5.36 -12.99
N GLU A 75 7.50 -4.72 -13.14
CA GLU A 75 7.33 -3.29 -12.85
C GLU A 75 6.91 -3.02 -11.42
N MET A 76 6.57 -4.06 -10.69
CA MET A 76 5.96 -3.93 -9.37
C MET A 76 6.87 -4.47 -8.30
N GLU A 77 6.75 -3.90 -7.11
CA GLU A 77 7.44 -4.42 -5.94
C GLU A 77 6.42 -4.67 -4.84
N ARG A 78 6.68 -5.69 -4.02
CA ARG A 78 5.80 -5.97 -2.88
C ARG A 78 6.04 -4.96 -1.78
N VAL A 79 4.97 -4.59 -1.11
CA VAL A 79 5.02 -3.77 0.08
C VAL A 79 4.40 -4.56 1.23
N LYS A 80 4.82 -4.22 2.44
CA LYS A 80 4.26 -4.87 3.62
C LYS A 80 2.81 -4.45 3.78
N ALA A 81 1.91 -5.44 3.86
CA ALA A 81 0.50 -5.17 4.06
C ALA A 81 0.24 -4.68 5.48
N PHE A 82 -0.73 -3.80 5.62
CA PHE A 82 -1.26 -3.44 6.93
C PHE A 82 -2.12 -4.59 7.46
N LYS A 83 -2.29 -4.60 8.76
CA LYS A 83 -3.11 -5.60 9.44
C LYS A 83 -4.12 -4.91 10.35
N ILE A 84 -5.25 -5.57 10.57
CA ILE A 84 -6.20 -5.11 11.58
C ILE A 84 -5.49 -5.07 12.92
N GLY A 85 -5.64 -3.97 13.65
CA GLY A 85 -4.97 -3.74 14.91
C GLY A 85 -3.72 -2.89 14.81
N ASP A 86 -3.20 -2.67 13.60
CA ASP A 86 -2.04 -1.80 13.43
C ASP A 86 -2.37 -0.37 13.84
N ARG A 87 -1.44 0.27 14.51
CA ARG A 87 -1.56 1.68 14.85
C ARG A 87 -0.94 2.50 13.75
N VAL A 88 -1.67 3.49 13.30
CA VAL A 88 -1.29 4.27 12.11
C VAL A 88 -1.54 5.76 12.29
N ARG A 89 -0.91 6.52 11.42
CA ARG A 89 -1.12 7.95 11.30
C ARG A 89 -1.07 8.33 9.82
N VAL A 90 -1.60 9.49 9.48
CA VAL A 90 -1.45 10.02 8.12
C VAL A 90 0.00 10.45 7.94
N LYS A 91 0.60 10.08 6.82
CA LYS A 91 1.99 10.44 6.50
C LYS A 91 2.17 11.95 6.51
N GLY A 92 3.31 12.42 7.05
CA GLY A 92 3.62 13.85 7.06
C GLY A 92 3.70 14.47 5.67
N SER A 93 4.03 13.66 4.65
CA SER A 93 4.12 14.13 3.26
C SER A 93 2.77 14.29 2.58
N VAL A 94 1.69 13.78 3.17
CA VAL A 94 0.35 13.85 2.58
C VAL A 94 -0.28 15.17 2.97
N LEU A 95 -0.60 15.99 1.96
CA LEU A 95 -1.24 17.29 2.20
C LEU A 95 -2.73 17.13 2.43
N LYS A 96 -3.35 16.15 1.76
CA LYS A 96 -4.76 15.89 1.91
C LYS A 96 -5.00 14.40 1.64
N PRO A 97 -5.57 13.68 2.60
CA PRO A 97 -5.93 12.27 2.37
C PRO A 97 -6.95 12.15 1.25
N ARG A 98 -6.96 11.02 0.58
CA ARG A 98 -7.78 10.81 -0.61
C ARG A 98 -9.25 11.17 -0.41
N TRP A 99 -9.82 10.82 0.74
CA TRP A 99 -11.23 11.09 1.02
C TRP A 99 -11.42 12.17 2.09
N GLY A 100 -10.40 13.01 2.29
CA GLY A 100 -10.46 14.16 3.17
C GLY A 100 -10.03 13.86 4.59
N TRP A 101 -9.85 14.95 5.34
CA TRP A 101 -9.36 14.86 6.71
C TRP A 101 -10.42 14.43 7.71
N ASN A 102 -11.63 14.93 7.56
CA ASN A 102 -12.75 14.60 8.45
C ASN A 102 -12.35 14.71 9.93
N PHE A 103 -11.73 15.83 10.30
CA PHE A 103 -11.26 16.15 11.65
C PHE A 103 -10.01 15.37 12.09
N VAL A 104 -9.48 14.49 11.29
CA VAL A 104 -8.19 13.85 11.54
C VAL A 104 -7.08 14.84 11.15
N THR A 105 -5.93 14.77 11.82
CA THR A 105 -4.76 15.59 11.50
C THR A 105 -3.53 14.69 11.45
N HIS A 106 -2.38 15.26 11.06
CA HIS A 106 -1.13 14.52 11.04
C HIS A 106 -0.73 13.98 12.43
N THR A 107 -1.21 14.61 13.49
CA THR A 107 -0.89 14.16 14.85
C THR A 107 -1.87 13.14 15.40
N SER A 108 -2.99 12.91 14.70
CA SER A 108 -3.97 11.94 15.14
C SER A 108 -3.43 10.52 15.00
N ARG A 109 -3.71 9.69 16.00
CA ARG A 109 -3.31 8.28 16.00
C ARG A 109 -4.56 7.41 15.98
N GLY A 110 -4.58 6.43 15.09
CA GLY A 110 -5.72 5.54 14.97
C GLY A 110 -5.29 4.08 14.90
N VAL A 111 -6.29 3.22 14.94
CA VAL A 111 -6.09 1.77 14.85
C VAL A 111 -6.91 1.24 13.68
N ILE A 112 -6.30 0.43 12.86
CA ILE A 112 -7.00 -0.17 11.72
C ILE A 112 -8.04 -1.16 12.25
N SER A 113 -9.30 -0.91 11.93
CA SER A 113 -10.41 -1.77 12.35
C SER A 113 -10.95 -2.64 11.23
N GLY A 114 -10.58 -2.35 9.99
CA GLY A 114 -10.99 -3.17 8.85
C GLY A 114 -10.18 -2.85 7.61
N ILE A 115 -10.10 -3.83 6.73
CA ILE A 115 -9.38 -3.70 5.44
C ILE A 115 -10.22 -4.44 4.42
N ASP A 116 -10.61 -3.77 3.32
CA ASP A 116 -11.37 -4.47 2.31
C ASP A 116 -10.46 -5.17 1.29
N ALA A 117 -11.06 -5.85 0.34
CA ALA A 117 -10.31 -6.64 -0.64
C ALA A 117 -9.43 -5.79 -1.54
N ASN A 118 -9.70 -4.50 -1.64
CA ASN A 118 -8.94 -3.57 -2.47
C ASN A 118 -7.91 -2.78 -1.67
N GLY A 119 -7.76 -3.09 -0.39
CA GLY A 119 -6.80 -2.42 0.46
C GLY A 119 -7.29 -1.14 1.11
N LYS A 120 -8.57 -0.79 0.91
CA LYS A 120 -9.13 0.40 1.58
C LYS A 120 -9.19 0.13 3.08
N LEU A 121 -8.70 1.09 3.85
CA LEU A 121 -8.61 0.95 5.31
C LEU A 121 -9.78 1.62 6.00
N ARG A 122 -10.25 0.98 7.06
CA ARG A 122 -11.15 1.60 8.02
C ARG A 122 -10.35 1.79 9.28
N ILE A 123 -10.26 3.02 9.76
CA ILE A 123 -9.42 3.38 10.89
C ILE A 123 -10.28 4.02 11.96
N GLN A 124 -10.09 3.59 13.20
CA GLN A 124 -10.81 4.11 14.35
C GLN A 124 -9.88 5.04 15.12
N PHE A 125 -10.28 6.30 15.25
CA PHE A 125 -9.58 7.25 16.10
C PHE A 125 -10.33 7.35 17.43
N ALA A 126 -9.60 7.47 18.54
CA ALA A 126 -10.17 7.41 19.87
C ALA A 126 -11.32 8.39 20.08
N TRP A 127 -11.19 9.62 19.56
CA TRP A 127 -12.19 10.66 19.73
C TRP A 127 -13.35 10.60 18.73
N GLN A 128 -13.31 9.61 17.81
CA GLN A 128 -14.39 9.39 16.84
C GLN A 128 -15.13 8.10 17.14
N GLU A 129 -15.44 7.90 18.40
CA GLU A 129 -16.13 6.69 18.83
C GLU A 129 -17.36 6.43 17.97
N GLY A 130 -17.47 5.19 17.48
CA GLY A 130 -18.59 4.80 16.64
C GLY A 130 -18.48 5.21 15.18
N ARG A 131 -17.46 5.97 14.81
CA ARG A 131 -17.23 6.38 13.44
C ARG A 131 -15.93 5.77 12.93
N ARG A 132 -15.91 5.45 11.66
CA ARG A 132 -14.72 4.91 11.02
C ARG A 132 -14.25 5.87 9.96
N TRP A 133 -12.95 6.15 10.02
CA TRP A 133 -12.29 6.98 9.01
C TRP A 133 -11.85 6.07 7.89
N ILE A 134 -12.14 6.45 6.65
CA ILE A 134 -11.79 5.67 5.47
C ILE A 134 -10.51 6.23 4.88
N GLY A 135 -9.53 5.37 4.65
CA GLY A 135 -8.24 5.81 4.14
C GLY A 135 -7.67 4.93 3.04
N ASP A 136 -6.88 5.58 2.19
CA ASP A 136 -6.07 4.91 1.19
C ASP A 136 -4.79 4.45 1.90
N PRO A 137 -4.37 3.20 1.74
CA PRO A 137 -3.14 2.74 2.40
C PRO A 137 -1.91 3.53 1.99
N ALA A 138 -1.94 4.20 0.84
CA ALA A 138 -0.83 5.06 0.42
C ALA A 138 -0.69 6.33 1.25
N ASP A 139 -1.76 6.73 1.95
CA ASP A 139 -1.80 7.97 2.72
C ASP A 139 -1.35 7.80 4.18
N VAL A 140 -1.25 6.58 4.65
CA VAL A 140 -0.96 6.33 6.07
C VAL A 140 0.29 5.49 6.24
N GLU A 141 0.83 5.52 7.45
CA GLU A 141 2.01 4.75 7.81
C GLU A 141 1.84 4.25 9.24
N LEU A 142 2.59 3.22 9.58
CA LEU A 142 2.60 2.74 10.95
C LEU A 142 3.08 3.86 11.86
N ASP A 143 2.46 3.95 13.03
CA ASP A 143 2.85 4.95 14.03
C ASP A 143 4.26 4.61 14.53
N PRO A 144 5.25 5.48 14.29
CA PRO A 144 6.63 5.17 14.69
C PRO A 144 6.85 5.21 16.19
N ASP A 145 5.90 5.78 16.92
CA ASP A 145 6.02 5.89 18.38
C ASP A 145 5.50 4.65 19.10
N VAL A 146 4.98 3.68 18.34
CA VAL A 146 4.51 2.43 18.93
C VAL A 146 5.66 1.44 19.00
N ILE A 147 5.86 0.91 20.16
CA ILE A 147 6.95 -0.03 20.40
C ILE A 147 6.40 -1.40 20.69
#